data_2b50d7f2fbfc0d810b1a05f517b5c704
#
_entry.id   2b50d7f2fbfc0d810b1a05f517b5c704
#
_cell.length_a   1.000
_cell.length_b   1.000
_cell.length_c   1.000
_cell.angle_alpha   90.00
_cell.angle_beta   90.00
_cell.angle_gamma   90.00
#
_symmetry.space_group_name_H-M   'P 1'
#
loop_
_entity.id
_entity.type
_entity.pdbx_description
1 polymer ?
#
loop_
_entity_poly.entity_id
_entity_poly.type
_entity_poly.pdbx_seq_one_letter_code
_entity_poly.pdbx_strand_id
1 'polypeptide(L)'
;MDWETLKTDCLACQRCPLHTTRHNVVFGQGVENAEVLFVGEGPGQSEDEQGLPFVGRSGQLLDKYLFAIDLDRASNCYIANIVKCRPPQNRDPLSLIHI
;
A
#
# COMPACT_ATOMS: atom_id res chain seq x y z
N MET A 1 -15.69 -4.93 -12.84
CA MET A 1 -14.22 -4.98 -12.81
C MET A 1 -13.79 -6.03 -11.81
N ASP A 2 -12.96 -6.98 -12.22
CA ASP A 2 -12.46 -7.98 -11.31
C ASP A 2 -11.13 -7.55 -10.67
N TRP A 3 -10.64 -8.36 -9.74
CA TRP A 3 -9.42 -8.07 -9.00
C TRP A 3 -8.19 -7.95 -9.90
N GLU A 4 -8.04 -8.87 -10.85
CA GLU A 4 -6.88 -8.87 -11.74
C GLU A 4 -6.84 -7.64 -12.64
N THR A 5 -8.00 -7.21 -13.16
CA THR A 5 -8.10 -6.00 -13.96
C THR A 5 -7.73 -4.77 -13.16
N LEU A 6 -8.27 -4.66 -11.93
CA LEU A 6 -7.94 -3.55 -11.02
C LEU A 6 -6.45 -3.50 -10.72
N LYS A 7 -5.85 -4.64 -10.39
CA LYS A 7 -4.43 -4.70 -10.07
C LYS A 7 -3.57 -4.32 -11.26
N THR A 8 -3.89 -4.83 -12.45
CA THR A 8 -3.16 -4.52 -13.68
C THR A 8 -3.24 -3.01 -13.99
N ASP A 9 -4.44 -2.42 -13.88
CA ASP A 9 -4.62 -1.00 -14.13
C ASP A 9 -3.83 -0.15 -13.13
N CYS A 10 -3.82 -0.52 -11.86
CA CYS A 10 -3.07 0.19 -10.83
C CYS A 10 -1.56 0.12 -11.07
N LEU A 11 -1.04 -1.05 -11.43
CA LEU A 11 0.40 -1.23 -11.65
C LEU A 11 0.91 -0.42 -12.83
N ALA A 12 0.05 -0.12 -13.80
CA ALA A 12 0.41 0.68 -14.98
C ALA A 12 -0.09 2.13 -14.89
N CYS A 13 -0.60 2.57 -13.75
CA CYS A 13 -1.24 3.87 -13.61
C CYS A 13 -0.28 5.04 -13.80
N GLN A 14 -0.67 6.01 -14.63
CA GLN A 14 0.07 7.25 -14.86
C GLN A 14 -0.85 8.47 -14.77
N ARG A 15 -1.92 8.39 -13.97
CA ARG A 15 -2.98 9.41 -13.93
C ARG A 15 -2.62 10.66 -13.14
N CYS A 16 -1.58 10.60 -12.31
CA CYS A 16 -1.15 11.76 -11.52
C CYS A 16 0.38 11.88 -11.52
N PRO A 17 0.92 13.05 -11.12
CA PRO A 17 2.37 13.28 -11.18
C PRO A 17 3.22 12.30 -10.35
N LEU A 18 2.65 11.59 -9.39
CA LEU A 18 3.43 10.67 -8.56
C LEU A 18 4.08 9.55 -9.35
N HIS A 19 3.56 9.22 -10.55
CA HIS A 19 4.18 8.18 -11.39
C HIS A 19 5.59 8.56 -11.86
N THR A 20 5.94 9.86 -11.87
CA THR A 20 7.24 10.30 -12.36
C THR A 20 8.37 10.07 -11.37
N THR A 21 8.08 9.97 -10.08
CA THR A 21 9.10 9.84 -9.03
C THR A 21 9.05 8.52 -8.28
N ARG A 22 8.00 7.73 -8.47
CA ARG A 22 7.90 6.42 -7.83
C ARG A 22 8.88 5.43 -8.47
N HIS A 23 9.38 4.47 -7.69
CA HIS A 23 10.13 3.33 -8.22
C HIS A 23 9.19 2.17 -8.51
N ASN A 24 8.21 1.92 -7.64
CA ASN A 24 7.20 0.88 -7.82
C ASN A 24 5.83 1.40 -7.41
N VAL A 25 4.79 0.83 -8.03
CA VAL A 25 3.43 0.97 -7.50
C VAL A 25 3.28 -0.01 -6.35
N VAL A 26 2.79 0.46 -5.21
CA VAL A 26 2.53 -0.37 -4.04
C VAL A 26 1.04 -0.64 -4.00
N PHE A 27 0.60 -1.73 -4.64
CA PHE A 27 -0.83 -2.03 -4.78
C PHE A 27 -1.43 -2.52 -3.46
N GLY A 28 -0.75 -3.43 -2.79
CA GLY A 28 -1.20 -4.04 -1.55
C GLY A 28 -0.60 -5.42 -1.39
N GLN A 29 -0.86 -6.05 -0.24
CA GLN A 29 -0.35 -7.39 0.04
C GLN A 29 -1.28 -8.11 1.01
N GLY A 30 -1.52 -9.38 0.76
CA GLY A 30 -2.30 -10.21 1.65
C GLY A 30 -3.22 -11.16 0.90
N VAL A 31 -4.23 -11.63 1.61
CA VAL A 31 -5.25 -12.54 1.09
C VAL A 31 -6.35 -11.71 0.44
N GLU A 32 -6.62 -11.94 -0.85
CA GLU A 32 -7.50 -11.08 -1.66
C GLU A 32 -8.93 -10.95 -1.13
N ASN A 33 -9.46 -12.01 -0.55
CA ASN A 33 -10.83 -12.01 -0.03
C ASN A 33 -10.88 -12.10 1.49
N ALA A 34 -9.86 -11.59 2.17
CA ALA A 34 -9.81 -11.60 3.62
C ALA A 34 -10.95 -10.76 4.23
N GLU A 35 -11.38 -11.16 5.41
CA GLU A 35 -12.42 -10.42 6.14
C GLU A 35 -11.91 -9.11 6.75
N VAL A 36 -10.60 -9.00 6.95
CA VAL A 36 -9.99 -7.82 7.58
C VAL A 36 -9.08 -7.13 6.58
N LEU A 37 -9.31 -5.85 6.36
CA LEU A 37 -8.53 -4.98 5.48
C LEU A 37 -7.96 -3.83 6.31
N PHE A 38 -6.64 -3.66 6.28
CA PHE A 38 -5.97 -2.51 6.87
C PHE A 38 -5.63 -1.50 5.77
N VAL A 39 -6.02 -0.25 5.98
CA VAL A 39 -5.83 0.81 4.98
C VAL A 39 -4.99 1.92 5.58
N GLY A 40 -3.84 2.18 4.98
CA GLY A 40 -2.99 3.31 5.32
C GLY A 40 -3.09 4.42 4.30
N GLU A 41 -2.24 5.42 4.43
CA GLU A 41 -2.28 6.62 3.57
C GLU A 41 -1.50 6.41 2.27
N GLY A 42 -0.21 6.12 2.36
CA GLY A 42 0.62 5.97 1.18
C GLY A 42 1.98 5.33 1.50
N PRO A 43 2.72 4.89 0.46
CA PRO A 43 4.00 4.22 0.67
C PRO A 43 5.11 5.19 1.02
N GLY A 44 6.02 4.76 1.88
CA GLY A 44 7.28 5.44 2.14
C GLY A 44 8.41 4.88 1.26
N GLN A 45 9.65 5.21 1.62
CA GLN A 45 10.82 4.83 0.82
C GLN A 45 10.98 3.30 0.73
N SER A 46 10.90 2.60 1.84
CA SER A 46 11.07 1.13 1.84
C SER A 46 9.99 0.45 1.02
N GLU A 47 8.76 0.92 1.14
CA GLU A 47 7.64 0.39 0.38
C GLU A 47 7.80 0.63 -1.11
N ASP A 48 8.23 1.83 -1.49
CA ASP A 48 8.47 2.18 -2.89
C ASP A 48 9.57 1.33 -3.52
N GLU A 49 10.64 1.06 -2.76
CA GLU A 49 11.76 0.24 -3.23
C GLU A 49 11.37 -1.22 -3.42
N GLN A 50 10.52 -1.75 -2.56
CA GLN A 50 10.14 -3.17 -2.57
C GLN A 50 8.84 -3.47 -3.29
N GLY A 51 8.00 -2.45 -3.50
CA GLY A 51 6.67 -2.64 -4.10
C GLY A 51 5.65 -3.27 -3.16
N LEU A 52 5.92 -3.30 -1.85
CA LEU A 52 5.07 -3.92 -0.84
C LEU A 52 4.66 -2.90 0.22
N PRO A 53 3.42 -2.98 0.75
CA PRO A 53 2.95 -2.05 1.77
C PRO A 53 3.50 -2.39 3.15
N PHE A 54 3.74 -1.37 3.95
CA PHE A 54 4.09 -1.52 5.37
C PHE A 54 5.27 -2.49 5.61
N VAL A 55 6.42 -2.23 4.96
CA VAL A 55 7.64 -3.04 5.12
C VAL A 55 8.75 -2.30 5.84
N GLY A 56 8.61 -0.99 6.08
CA GLY A 56 9.56 -0.22 6.87
C GLY A 56 9.34 -0.43 8.36
N ARG A 57 9.90 0.51 9.17
CA ARG A 57 9.82 0.42 10.64
C ARG A 57 8.37 0.32 11.15
N SER A 58 7.50 1.19 10.65
CA SER A 58 6.08 1.18 11.04
C SER A 58 5.40 -0.14 10.64
N GLY A 59 5.77 -0.67 9.48
CA GLY A 59 5.22 -1.94 9.01
C GLY A 59 5.66 -3.12 9.86
N GLN A 60 6.90 -3.12 10.33
CA GLN A 60 7.37 -4.17 11.23
C GLN A 60 6.63 -4.13 12.57
N LEU A 61 6.34 -2.94 13.07
CA LEU A 61 5.54 -2.77 14.27
C LEU A 61 4.10 -3.24 14.04
N LEU A 62 3.52 -2.91 12.89
CA LEU A 62 2.19 -3.39 12.53
C LEU A 62 2.13 -4.92 12.53
N ASP A 63 3.14 -5.58 11.95
CA ASP A 63 3.18 -7.05 11.92
C ASP A 63 3.20 -7.63 13.34
N LYS A 64 3.90 -6.99 14.27
CA LYS A 64 3.89 -7.44 15.68
C LYS A 64 2.51 -7.32 16.32
N TYR A 65 1.80 -6.23 16.05
CA TYR A 65 0.44 -6.06 16.58
C TYR A 65 -0.52 -7.06 15.95
N LEU A 66 -0.39 -7.32 14.65
CA LEU A 66 -1.22 -8.31 13.96
C LEU A 66 -1.01 -9.70 14.55
N PHE A 67 0.24 -10.06 14.76
CA PHE A 67 0.57 -11.35 15.39
C PHE A 67 -0.09 -11.51 16.77
N ALA A 68 -0.13 -10.43 17.55
CA ALA A 68 -0.72 -10.44 18.88
C ALA A 68 -2.24 -10.71 18.87
N ILE A 69 -2.92 -10.43 17.77
CA ILE A 69 -4.36 -10.66 17.65
C ILE A 69 -4.68 -11.74 16.61
N ASP A 70 -3.72 -12.62 16.36
CA ASP A 70 -3.86 -13.77 15.44
C ASP A 70 -4.13 -13.37 13.99
N LEU A 71 -3.62 -12.22 13.55
CA LEU A 71 -3.67 -11.80 12.14
C LEU A 71 -2.29 -11.85 11.52
N ASP A 72 -2.26 -12.18 10.22
CA ASP A 72 -1.03 -12.23 9.45
C ASP A 72 -1.37 -11.91 7.99
N ARG A 73 -0.61 -10.97 7.40
CA ARG A 73 -0.85 -10.58 6.00
C ARG A 73 -0.66 -11.74 5.01
N ALA A 74 0.09 -12.77 5.41
CA ALA A 74 0.30 -13.95 4.56
C ALA A 74 -0.86 -14.94 4.61
N SER A 75 -1.76 -14.86 5.60
CA SER A 75 -2.76 -15.92 5.81
C SER A 75 -4.19 -15.44 5.99
N ASN A 76 -4.46 -14.29 6.62
CA ASN A 76 -5.84 -13.95 6.96
C ASN A 76 -6.20 -12.46 6.95
N CYS A 77 -5.35 -11.59 6.40
CA CYS A 77 -5.73 -10.20 6.23
C CYS A 77 -5.10 -9.62 4.97
N TYR A 78 -5.55 -8.43 4.58
CA TYR A 78 -5.01 -7.69 3.45
C TYR A 78 -4.60 -6.30 3.90
N ILE A 79 -3.48 -5.80 3.40
CA ILE A 79 -2.93 -4.49 3.75
C ILE A 79 -2.75 -3.67 2.48
N ALA A 80 -3.25 -2.44 2.48
CA ALA A 80 -3.14 -1.54 1.35
C ALA A 80 -3.05 -0.09 1.84
N ASN A 81 -2.73 0.80 0.92
CA ASN A 81 -2.80 2.24 1.13
C ASN A 81 -3.81 2.84 0.15
N ILE A 82 -4.39 3.98 0.50
CA ILE A 82 -5.27 4.71 -0.41
C ILE A 82 -4.45 5.17 -1.63
N VAL A 83 -3.29 5.78 -1.40
CA VAL A 83 -2.38 6.21 -2.45
C VAL A 83 -1.39 5.07 -2.73
N LYS A 84 -1.26 4.69 -4.01
CA LYS A 84 -0.45 3.54 -4.41
C LYS A 84 0.98 3.91 -4.80
N CYS A 85 1.29 5.20 -4.90
CA CYS A 85 2.61 5.69 -5.31
C CYS A 85 3.18 6.59 -4.22
N ARG A 86 4.50 6.47 -3.98
CA ARG A 86 5.17 7.28 -2.96
C ARG A 86 5.17 8.75 -3.35
N PRO A 87 4.65 9.65 -2.49
CA PRO A 87 4.82 11.08 -2.68
C PRO A 87 6.30 11.48 -2.53
N PRO A 88 6.80 12.48 -3.29
CA PRO A 88 8.18 12.92 -3.15
C PRO A 88 8.49 13.32 -1.71
N GLN A 89 9.62 12.82 -1.17
CA GLN A 89 10.07 13.13 0.19
C GLN A 89 9.05 12.77 1.27
N ASN A 90 8.19 11.78 1.00
CA ASN A 90 7.14 11.32 1.92
C ASN A 90 6.16 12.43 2.33
N ARG A 91 5.98 13.47 1.49
CA ARG A 91 5.01 14.53 1.79
C ARG A 91 3.59 13.98 1.74
N ASP A 92 2.66 14.69 2.37
CA ASP A 92 1.26 14.31 2.32
C ASP A 92 0.74 14.40 0.88
N PRO A 93 -0.05 13.43 0.41
CA PRO A 93 -0.65 13.50 -0.91
C PRO A 93 -1.58 14.70 -1.03
N LEU A 94 -1.37 15.51 -2.08
CA LEU A 94 -2.15 16.74 -2.27
C LEU A 94 -3.65 16.50 -2.37
N SER A 95 -4.04 15.37 -2.97
CA SER A 95 -5.45 15.01 -3.09
C SER A 95 -6.12 14.79 -1.74
N LEU A 96 -5.36 14.40 -0.72
CA LEU A 96 -5.89 14.21 0.63
C LEU A 96 -5.89 15.51 1.43
N ILE A 97 -5.00 16.44 1.10
CA ILE A 97 -4.94 17.74 1.77
C ILE A 97 -6.14 18.61 1.40
N HIS A 98 -6.64 18.47 0.19
CA HIS A 98 -7.68 19.33 -0.37
C HIS A 98 -9.09 18.70 -0.34
N ILE A 99 -9.22 17.54 0.28
CA ILE A 99 -10.52 16.94 0.49
C ILE A 99 -11.18 17.56 1.72
#